data_97f7e9412dfd5a5df4485e0b512eeedc
#
_entry.id   97f7e9412dfd5a5df4485e0b512eeedc
#
_cell.length_a   1.000
_cell.length_b   1.000
_cell.length_c   1.000
_cell.angle_alpha   90.00
_cell.angle_beta   90.00
_cell.angle_gamma   90.00
#
_symmetry.space_group_name_H-M   'P 1'
#
loop_
_entity.id
_entity.type
_entity.pdbx_description
1 polymer ?
#
loop_
_entity_poly.entity_id
_entity_poly.type
_entity_poly.pdbx_seq_one_letter_code
_entity_poly.pdbx_strand_id
1 'polypeptide(L)'
;MVSEMRATSLQSHSILKLKYSLVCALAIVSSVISYSSLAFTILIMLWPYDTVNELGLRVIGFFIGICVFILLGALISTGRSWVIKFYRLVAGCSIAVPLVYILGLIFEQKSERSFNGLELSVLFIIFNLLILLFFKSKYLKVSVNVIKRLKRRQKKQMEYLKSQL
;
A
#
# COMPACT_ATOMS: atom_id res chain seq x y z
N MET A 1 -34.23 17.50 23.36
CA MET A 1 -33.49 18.36 22.41
C MET A 1 -31.96 18.33 22.61
N VAL A 2 -31.39 18.58 23.80
CA VAL A 2 -29.94 18.55 24.02
C VAL A 2 -29.33 17.14 23.90
N SER A 3 -30.04 16.09 24.33
CA SER A 3 -29.63 14.69 24.25
C SER A 3 -29.60 14.18 22.79
N GLU A 4 -30.54 14.57 21.96
CA GLU A 4 -30.61 14.19 20.56
C GLU A 4 -29.52 14.88 19.73
N MET A 5 -29.22 16.15 19.98
CA MET A 5 -28.08 16.84 19.36
C MET A 5 -26.73 16.21 19.69
N ARG A 6 -26.56 15.69 20.93
CA ARG A 6 -25.34 14.95 21.28
C ARG A 6 -25.25 13.61 20.61
N ALA A 7 -26.37 12.87 20.48
CA ALA A 7 -26.40 11.58 19.81
C ALA A 7 -26.06 11.71 18.31
N THR A 8 -26.65 12.68 17.62
CA THR A 8 -26.40 12.94 16.20
C THR A 8 -24.96 13.41 15.95
N SER A 9 -24.37 14.21 16.83
CA SER A 9 -22.96 14.62 16.71
C SER A 9 -21.98 13.47 16.94
N LEU A 10 -22.26 12.57 17.87
CA LEU A 10 -21.46 11.37 18.11
C LEU A 10 -21.53 10.39 16.93
N GLN A 11 -22.72 10.22 16.36
CA GLN A 11 -22.93 9.35 15.21
C GLN A 11 -22.23 9.88 13.95
N SER A 12 -22.28 11.18 13.68
CA SER A 12 -21.55 11.80 12.57
C SER A 12 -20.02 11.68 12.73
N HIS A 13 -19.50 11.78 13.96
CA HIS A 13 -18.09 11.60 14.26
C HIS A 13 -17.61 10.15 14.04
N SER A 14 -18.43 9.16 14.38
CA SER A 14 -18.11 7.75 14.18
C SER A 14 -18.07 7.37 12.71
N ILE A 15 -19.03 7.83 11.92
CA ILE A 15 -19.10 7.60 10.46
C ILE A 15 -17.91 8.25 9.75
N LEU A 16 -17.55 9.48 10.14
CA LEU A 16 -16.40 10.17 9.58
C LEU A 16 -15.09 9.42 9.86
N LYS A 17 -14.92 8.92 11.07
CA LYS A 17 -13.75 8.12 11.48
C LYS A 17 -13.68 6.82 10.69
N LEU A 18 -14.81 6.13 10.49
CA LEU A 18 -14.89 4.90 9.71
C LEU A 18 -14.46 5.14 8.25
N LYS A 19 -14.99 6.19 7.61
CA LYS A 19 -14.65 6.54 6.21
C LYS A 19 -13.15 6.75 6.02
N TYR A 20 -12.50 7.52 6.90
CA TYR A 20 -11.06 7.77 6.78
C TYR A 20 -10.21 6.55 7.14
N SER A 21 -10.66 5.72 8.08
CA SER A 21 -10.01 4.44 8.40
C SER A 21 -10.04 3.50 7.20
N LEU A 22 -11.16 3.42 6.49
CA LEU A 22 -11.32 2.57 5.32
C LEU A 22 -10.39 3.00 4.17
N VAL A 23 -10.23 4.32 3.94
CA VAL A 23 -9.27 4.83 2.95
C VAL A 23 -7.82 4.46 3.31
N CYS A 24 -7.47 4.48 4.59
CA CYS A 24 -6.14 4.04 5.03
C CYS A 24 -5.96 2.52 4.90
N ALA A 25 -6.97 1.73 5.19
CA ALA A 25 -6.95 0.29 4.97
C ALA A 25 -6.76 -0.04 3.48
N LEU A 26 -7.48 0.65 2.60
CA LEU A 26 -7.32 0.52 1.16
C LEU A 26 -5.89 0.87 0.71
N ALA A 27 -5.27 1.89 1.30
CA ALA A 27 -3.88 2.25 1.01
C ALA A 27 -2.90 1.14 1.41
N ILE A 28 -3.15 0.44 2.53
CA ILE A 28 -2.33 -0.69 2.98
C ILE A 28 -2.45 -1.84 1.97
N VAL A 29 -3.67 -2.23 1.62
CA VAL A 29 -3.92 -3.31 0.64
C VAL A 29 -3.27 -2.97 -0.71
N SER A 30 -3.45 -1.74 -1.21
CA SER A 30 -2.83 -1.29 -2.46
C SER A 30 -1.30 -1.35 -2.41
N SER A 31 -0.68 -1.05 -1.26
CA SER A 31 0.78 -1.12 -1.11
C SER A 31 1.30 -2.55 -1.12
N VAL A 32 0.57 -3.48 -0.51
CA VAL A 32 0.89 -4.91 -0.54
C VAL A 32 0.79 -5.44 -1.96
N ILE A 33 -0.24 -5.09 -2.72
CA ILE A 33 -0.40 -5.48 -4.12
C ILE A 33 0.77 -4.95 -4.97
N SER A 34 1.15 -3.67 -4.80
CA SER A 34 2.30 -3.09 -5.52
C SER A 34 3.61 -3.80 -5.18
N TYR A 35 3.85 -4.11 -3.91
CA TYR A 35 5.02 -4.86 -3.51
C TYR A 35 5.00 -6.27 -4.10
N SER A 36 3.86 -6.97 -4.02
CA SER A 36 3.72 -8.33 -4.54
C SER A 36 3.99 -8.41 -6.04
N SER A 37 3.46 -7.47 -6.82
CA SER A 37 3.72 -7.43 -8.27
C SER A 37 5.18 -7.14 -8.60
N LEU A 38 5.84 -6.23 -7.85
CA LEU A 38 7.25 -5.92 -8.00
C LEU A 38 8.13 -7.13 -7.66
N ALA A 39 7.90 -7.73 -6.50
CA ALA A 39 8.67 -8.87 -6.03
C ALA A 39 8.48 -10.09 -6.95
N PHE A 40 7.25 -10.35 -7.41
CA PHE A 40 6.98 -11.41 -8.37
C PHE A 40 7.76 -11.21 -9.67
N THR A 41 7.73 -10.01 -10.23
CA THR A 41 8.48 -9.70 -11.46
C THR A 41 9.98 -9.91 -11.29
N ILE A 42 10.55 -9.44 -10.18
CA ILE A 42 11.99 -9.56 -9.92
C ILE A 42 12.37 -11.03 -9.66
N LEU A 43 11.66 -11.70 -8.76
CA LEU A 43 12.07 -13.00 -8.25
C LEU A 43 11.74 -14.16 -9.19
N ILE A 44 10.74 -14.02 -10.04
CA ILE A 44 10.25 -15.10 -10.90
C ILE A 44 10.56 -14.82 -12.37
N MET A 45 10.35 -13.59 -12.83
CA MET A 45 10.51 -13.26 -14.25
C MET A 45 11.93 -12.86 -14.63
N LEU A 46 12.58 -11.97 -13.85
CA LEU A 46 13.90 -11.45 -14.15
C LEU A 46 15.04 -12.34 -13.68
N TRP A 47 14.82 -13.11 -12.64
CA TRP A 47 15.86 -13.95 -12.06
C TRP A 47 15.41 -15.42 -12.02
N PRO A 48 15.72 -16.21 -13.03
CA PRO A 48 15.41 -17.65 -13.05
C PRO A 48 16.09 -18.35 -11.87
N TYR A 49 15.46 -19.39 -11.36
CA TYR A 49 15.98 -20.21 -10.25
C TYR A 49 16.46 -21.56 -10.77
N ASP A 50 17.58 -22.02 -10.23
CA ASP A 50 18.20 -23.28 -10.68
C ASP A 50 17.83 -24.45 -9.75
N THR A 51 17.46 -24.18 -8.49
CA THR A 51 17.16 -25.20 -7.50
C THR A 51 15.86 -24.93 -6.73
N VAL A 52 15.21 -26.01 -6.25
CA VAL A 52 14.00 -25.92 -5.41
C VAL A 52 14.27 -25.19 -4.10
N ASN A 53 15.46 -25.36 -3.51
CA ASN A 53 15.85 -24.66 -2.28
C ASN A 53 15.94 -23.16 -2.48
N GLU A 54 16.46 -22.72 -3.62
CA GLU A 54 16.53 -21.29 -3.96
C GLU A 54 15.14 -20.69 -4.13
N LEU A 55 14.22 -21.39 -4.78
CA LEU A 55 12.82 -20.98 -4.87
C LEU A 55 12.19 -20.85 -3.47
N GLY A 56 12.45 -21.81 -2.58
CA GLY A 56 11.95 -21.76 -1.20
C GLY A 56 12.42 -20.50 -0.44
N LEU A 57 13.70 -20.15 -0.53
CA LEU A 57 14.24 -18.94 0.09
C LEU A 57 13.61 -17.66 -0.47
N ARG A 58 13.37 -17.59 -1.78
CA ARG A 58 12.71 -16.46 -2.42
C ARG A 58 11.26 -16.29 -1.95
N VAL A 59 10.53 -17.39 -1.82
CA VAL A 59 9.16 -17.39 -1.31
C VAL A 59 9.12 -16.90 0.14
N ILE A 60 10.04 -17.35 0.99
CA ILE A 60 10.15 -16.87 2.37
C ILE A 60 10.44 -15.35 2.38
N GLY A 61 11.41 -14.88 1.60
CA GLY A 61 11.74 -13.47 1.48
C GLY A 61 10.54 -12.63 1.00
N PHE A 62 9.75 -13.15 0.06
CA PHE A 62 8.53 -12.52 -0.40
C PHE A 62 7.50 -12.33 0.72
N PHE A 63 7.24 -13.35 1.54
CA PHE A 63 6.31 -13.25 2.67
C PHE A 63 6.82 -12.31 3.77
N ILE A 64 8.12 -12.33 4.08
CA ILE A 64 8.73 -11.39 5.03
C ILE A 64 8.49 -9.94 4.54
N GLY A 65 8.69 -9.68 3.26
CA GLY A 65 8.42 -8.38 2.68
C GLY A 65 6.96 -7.95 2.81
N ILE A 66 6.00 -8.84 2.57
CA ILE A 66 4.57 -8.56 2.80
C ILE A 66 4.32 -8.13 4.25
N CYS A 67 4.86 -8.85 5.23
CA CYS A 67 4.74 -8.51 6.64
C CYS A 67 5.30 -7.10 6.94
N VAL A 68 6.46 -6.77 6.39
CA VAL A 68 7.08 -5.43 6.52
C VAL A 68 6.16 -4.36 5.92
N PHE A 69 5.56 -4.59 4.75
CA PHE A 69 4.65 -3.64 4.11
C PHE A 69 3.36 -3.45 4.91
N ILE A 70 2.81 -4.48 5.54
CA ILE A 70 1.67 -4.38 6.45
C ILE A 70 2.04 -3.54 7.67
N LEU A 71 3.20 -3.77 8.29
CA LEU A 71 3.69 -2.99 9.42
C LEU A 71 3.92 -1.53 9.06
N LEU A 72 4.54 -1.25 7.91
CA LEU A 72 4.66 0.12 7.38
C LEU A 72 3.29 0.75 7.14
N GLY A 73 2.31 -0.03 6.68
CA GLY A 73 0.93 0.40 6.52
C GLY A 73 0.28 0.84 7.84
N ALA A 74 0.56 0.14 8.93
CA ALA A 74 0.10 0.55 10.25
C ALA A 74 0.62 1.95 10.63
N LEU A 75 1.77 2.38 10.13
CA LEU A 75 2.29 3.73 10.33
C LEU A 75 1.47 4.81 9.61
N ILE A 76 0.78 4.49 8.50
CA ILE A 76 -0.18 5.42 7.87
C ILE A 76 -1.33 5.69 8.84
N SER A 77 -1.84 4.66 9.50
CA SER A 77 -2.92 4.80 10.49
C SER A 77 -2.49 5.63 11.72
N THR A 78 -1.18 5.83 11.92
CA THR A 78 -0.65 6.76 12.93
C THR A 78 -0.48 8.20 12.42
N GLY A 79 -0.72 8.44 11.12
CA GLY A 79 -0.63 9.77 10.50
C GLY A 79 0.77 10.15 10.02
N ARG A 80 1.66 9.18 9.80
CA ARG A 80 3.00 9.42 9.25
C ARG A 80 2.94 9.55 7.73
N SER A 81 3.05 10.75 7.22
CA SER A 81 2.91 11.06 5.78
C SER A 81 4.09 10.60 4.91
N TRP A 82 5.28 10.37 5.50
CA TRP A 82 6.44 9.89 4.75
C TRP A 82 6.23 8.49 4.15
N VAL A 83 5.44 7.64 4.80
CA VAL A 83 5.10 6.30 4.33
C VAL A 83 4.38 6.34 2.99
N ILE A 84 3.53 7.35 2.75
CA ILE A 84 2.86 7.55 1.46
C ILE A 84 3.88 7.84 0.35
N LYS A 85 4.93 8.62 0.65
CA LYS A 85 6.00 8.89 -0.33
C LYS A 85 6.74 7.61 -0.69
N PHE A 86 7.05 6.78 0.32
CA PHE A 86 7.68 5.49 0.13
C PHE A 86 6.83 4.56 -0.72
N TYR A 87 5.52 4.46 -0.45
CA TYR A 87 4.61 3.63 -1.26
C TYR A 87 4.46 4.12 -2.69
N ARG A 88 4.52 5.43 -2.94
CA ARG A 88 4.57 5.97 -4.31
C ARG A 88 5.83 5.53 -5.05
N LEU A 89 6.96 5.52 -4.37
CA LEU A 89 8.21 5.06 -4.94
C LEU A 89 8.10 3.57 -5.31
N VAL A 90 7.60 2.73 -4.40
CA VAL A 90 7.40 1.31 -4.68
C VAL A 90 6.43 1.09 -5.84
N ALA A 91 5.29 1.79 -5.88
CA ALA A 91 4.36 1.70 -7.00
C ALA A 91 4.98 2.17 -8.33
N GLY A 92 5.88 3.17 -8.29
CA GLY A 92 6.66 3.58 -9.45
C GLY A 92 7.64 2.51 -9.92
N CYS A 93 8.37 1.88 -9.02
CA CYS A 93 9.26 0.76 -9.32
C CYS A 93 8.47 -0.45 -9.87
N SER A 94 7.27 -0.71 -9.34
CA SER A 94 6.38 -1.78 -9.80
C SER A 94 5.83 -1.56 -11.21
N ILE A 95 5.94 -0.37 -11.74
CA ILE A 95 5.67 -0.06 -13.16
C ILE A 95 6.95 -0.15 -13.98
N ALA A 96 8.05 0.42 -13.49
CA ALA A 96 9.30 0.50 -14.22
C ALA A 96 9.93 -0.89 -14.48
N VAL A 97 9.91 -1.78 -13.47
CA VAL A 97 10.54 -3.10 -13.59
C VAL A 97 9.86 -3.99 -14.64
N PRO A 98 8.52 -4.16 -14.65
CA PRO A 98 7.85 -4.88 -15.72
C PRO A 98 8.03 -4.24 -17.11
N LEU A 99 8.14 -2.91 -17.21
CA LEU A 99 8.45 -2.23 -18.47
C LEU A 99 9.83 -2.62 -19.00
N VAL A 100 10.84 -2.62 -18.13
CA VAL A 100 12.20 -3.07 -18.51
C VAL A 100 12.18 -4.53 -18.95
N TYR A 101 11.40 -5.39 -18.25
CA TYR A 101 11.23 -6.79 -18.65
C TYR A 101 10.61 -6.92 -20.04
N ILE A 102 9.53 -6.18 -20.34
CA ILE A 102 8.89 -6.19 -21.67
C ILE A 102 9.86 -5.72 -22.76
N LEU A 103 10.61 -4.64 -22.49
CA LEU A 103 11.63 -4.16 -23.44
C LEU A 103 12.70 -5.21 -23.69
N GLY A 104 13.17 -5.90 -22.65
CA GLY A 104 14.12 -7.00 -22.78
C GLY A 104 13.59 -8.12 -23.68
N LEU A 105 12.33 -8.52 -23.50
CA LEU A 105 11.70 -9.55 -24.36
C LEU A 105 11.61 -9.13 -25.82
N ILE A 106 11.35 -7.86 -26.11
CA ILE A 106 11.26 -7.32 -27.47
C ILE A 106 12.64 -7.35 -28.14
N PHE A 107 13.70 -6.99 -27.41
CA PHE A 107 15.06 -6.96 -27.96
C PHE A 107 15.69 -8.35 -28.13
N GLU A 108 15.33 -9.31 -27.27
CA GLU A 108 15.92 -10.66 -27.33
C GLU A 108 15.30 -11.59 -28.37
N GLN A 109 14.22 -11.20 -29.06
CA GLN A 109 13.51 -12.00 -30.10
C GLN A 109 13.24 -13.47 -29.69
N LYS A 110 13.22 -13.79 -28.37
CA LYS A 110 13.11 -15.17 -27.88
C LYS A 110 11.68 -15.65 -27.78
N SER A 111 11.40 -16.67 -28.61
CA SER A 111 10.62 -17.89 -28.40
C SER A 111 9.29 -17.83 -27.59
N GLU A 112 8.31 -18.57 -28.06
CA GLU A 112 6.91 -18.74 -27.64
C GLU A 112 6.62 -18.84 -26.13
N ARG A 113 7.61 -19.18 -25.27
CA ARG A 113 7.46 -19.16 -23.81
C ARG A 113 7.29 -17.77 -23.18
N SER A 114 7.55 -16.72 -23.93
CA SER A 114 7.53 -15.34 -23.38
C SER A 114 6.13 -14.70 -23.35
N PHE A 115 5.15 -15.23 -24.06
CA PHE A 115 3.81 -14.63 -24.15
C PHE A 115 3.08 -14.57 -22.80
N ASN A 116 3.09 -15.64 -22.03
CA ASN A 116 2.40 -15.68 -20.72
C ASN A 116 2.98 -14.65 -19.71
N GLY A 117 4.29 -14.38 -19.78
CA GLY A 117 4.94 -13.37 -18.95
C GLY A 117 4.61 -11.94 -19.37
N LEU A 118 4.36 -11.71 -20.66
CA LEU A 118 4.04 -10.40 -21.21
C LEU A 118 2.64 -9.94 -20.77
N GLU A 119 1.64 -10.79 -20.87
CA GLU A 119 0.26 -10.49 -20.43
C GLU A 119 0.23 -10.12 -18.95
N LEU A 120 0.90 -10.89 -18.12
CA LEU A 120 0.98 -10.66 -16.68
C LEU A 120 1.68 -9.33 -16.37
N SER A 121 2.76 -9.02 -17.09
CA SER A 121 3.50 -7.76 -16.92
C SER A 121 2.67 -6.55 -17.30
N VAL A 122 1.89 -6.61 -18.37
CA VAL A 122 0.96 -5.55 -18.77
C VAL A 122 -0.12 -5.36 -17.70
N LEU A 123 -0.68 -6.45 -17.18
CA LEU A 123 -1.66 -6.41 -16.10
C LEU A 123 -1.08 -5.71 -14.86
N PHE A 124 0.14 -6.06 -14.45
CA PHE A 124 0.82 -5.44 -13.32
C PHE A 124 1.03 -3.93 -13.53
N ILE A 125 1.41 -3.50 -14.73
CA ILE A 125 1.59 -2.09 -15.06
C ILE A 125 0.26 -1.34 -14.89
N ILE A 126 -0.84 -1.86 -15.44
CA ILE A 126 -2.17 -1.24 -15.35
C ILE A 126 -2.60 -1.10 -13.89
N PHE A 127 -2.52 -2.19 -13.11
CA PHE A 127 -2.89 -2.15 -11.69
C PHE A 127 -2.04 -1.16 -10.90
N ASN A 128 -0.72 -1.16 -11.08
CA ASN A 128 0.17 -0.26 -10.36
C ASN A 128 0.00 1.20 -10.78
N LEU A 129 -0.41 1.46 -12.04
CA LEU A 129 -0.76 2.82 -12.48
C LEU A 129 -2.00 3.33 -11.73
N LEU A 130 -3.04 2.53 -11.58
CA LEU A 130 -4.23 2.87 -10.79
C LEU A 130 -3.87 3.11 -9.31
N ILE A 131 -3.03 2.27 -8.73
CA ILE A 131 -2.53 2.42 -7.35
C ILE A 131 -1.73 3.72 -7.21
N LEU A 132 -0.87 4.04 -8.17
CA LEU A 132 -0.10 5.28 -8.16
C LEU A 132 -0.99 6.52 -8.20
N LEU A 133 -2.04 6.49 -9.03
CA LEU A 133 -3.05 7.55 -9.09
C LEU A 133 -3.79 7.69 -7.75
N PHE A 134 -4.16 6.57 -7.13
CA PHE A 134 -4.76 6.57 -5.80
C PHE A 134 -3.84 7.20 -4.75
N PHE A 135 -2.54 6.85 -4.72
CA PHE A 135 -1.56 7.46 -3.81
C PHE A 135 -1.30 8.94 -4.09
N LYS A 136 -1.53 9.44 -5.32
CA LYS A 136 -1.47 10.87 -5.66
C LYS A 136 -2.73 11.62 -5.25
N SER A 137 -3.83 10.93 -4.97
CA SER A 137 -5.14 11.54 -4.72
C SER A 137 -5.12 12.49 -3.51
N LYS A 138 -5.90 13.56 -3.60
CA LYS A 138 -6.12 14.50 -2.49
C LYS A 138 -6.82 13.81 -1.30
N TYR A 139 -7.69 12.82 -1.58
CA TYR A 139 -8.46 12.09 -0.58
C TYR A 139 -7.55 11.37 0.42
N LEU A 140 -6.52 10.67 -0.03
CA LEU A 140 -5.59 9.97 0.85
C LEU A 140 -4.82 10.95 1.76
N LYS A 141 -4.36 12.09 1.21
CA LYS A 141 -3.67 13.11 2.00
C LYS A 141 -4.57 13.71 3.07
N VAL A 142 -5.82 14.00 2.72
CA VAL A 142 -6.82 14.53 3.66
C VAL A 142 -7.10 13.50 4.75
N SER A 143 -7.32 12.22 4.38
CA SER A 143 -7.60 11.14 5.34
C SER A 143 -6.50 10.98 6.38
N VAL A 144 -5.24 10.94 5.96
CA VAL A 144 -4.08 10.84 6.87
C VAL A 144 -3.98 12.06 7.78
N ASN A 145 -4.22 13.27 7.27
CA ASN A 145 -4.18 14.48 8.07
C ASN A 145 -5.31 14.54 9.10
N VAL A 146 -6.51 14.08 8.75
CA VAL A 146 -7.65 13.99 9.68
C VAL A 146 -7.36 13.00 10.80
N ILE A 147 -6.86 11.81 10.48
CA ILE A 147 -6.48 10.80 11.49
C ILE A 147 -5.40 11.35 12.42
N LYS A 148 -4.38 12.03 11.89
CA LYS A 148 -3.34 12.68 12.69
C LYS A 148 -3.92 13.70 13.67
N ARG A 149 -4.88 14.52 13.22
CA ARG A 149 -5.55 15.52 14.08
C ARG A 149 -6.40 14.84 15.16
N LEU A 150 -7.16 13.80 14.81
CA LEU A 150 -7.99 13.04 15.75
C LEU A 150 -7.14 12.40 16.85
N LYS A 151 -6.03 11.73 16.49
CA LYS A 151 -5.11 11.14 17.48
C LYS A 151 -4.48 12.17 18.40
N ARG A 152 -4.10 13.35 17.88
CA ARG A 152 -3.57 14.44 18.71
C ARG A 152 -4.61 14.93 19.72
N ARG A 153 -5.89 15.06 19.32
CA ARG A 153 -6.98 15.45 20.23
C ARG A 153 -7.21 14.39 21.30
N GLN A 154 -7.26 13.11 20.93
CA GLN A 154 -7.39 12.02 21.88
C GLN A 154 -6.23 12.00 22.90
N LYS A 155 -4.99 12.20 22.45
CA LYS A 155 -3.85 12.25 23.35
C LYS A 155 -3.97 13.40 24.36
N LYS A 156 -4.33 14.59 23.92
CA LYS A 156 -4.57 15.74 24.82
C LYS A 156 -5.68 15.50 25.83
N GLN A 157 -6.78 14.85 25.41
CA GLN A 157 -7.88 14.48 26.31
C GLN A 157 -7.42 13.47 27.38
N MET A 158 -6.63 12.48 26.98
CA MET A 158 -6.08 11.49 27.92
C MET A 158 -5.09 12.12 28.90
N GLU A 159 -4.26 13.07 28.46
CA GLU A 159 -3.33 13.83 29.32
C GLU A 159 -4.10 14.69 30.32
N TYR A 160 -5.18 15.35 29.87
CA TYR A 160 -6.06 16.14 30.75
C TYR A 160 -6.74 15.28 31.80
N LEU A 161 -7.30 14.11 31.45
CA LEU A 161 -7.91 13.18 32.38
C LEU A 161 -6.90 12.64 33.41
N LYS A 162 -5.66 12.36 32.97
CA LYS A 162 -4.60 11.93 33.91
C LYS A 162 -4.15 13.01 34.87
N SER A 163 -4.28 14.28 34.51
CA SER A 163 -3.93 15.39 35.41
C SER A 163 -5.01 15.70 36.44
N GLN A 164 -6.19 15.12 36.30
CA GLN A 164 -7.30 15.27 37.27
C GLN A 164 -7.42 14.12 38.27
N LEU A 165 -6.67 13.03 38.07
CA LEU A 165 -6.52 11.89 38.96
C LEU A 165 -5.30 12.03 39.86
#